data_570bcfaaa503640275538b716d846eaf
#
_entry.id   570bcfaaa503640275538b716d846eaf
#
_cell.length_a   1.000
_cell.length_b   1.000
_cell.length_c   1.000
_cell.angle_alpha   90.00
_cell.angle_beta   90.00
_cell.angle_gamma   90.00
#
_symmetry.space_group_name_H-M   'P 1'
#
loop_
_entity.id
_entity.type
_entity.pdbx_description
1 polymer ?
#
loop_
_entity_poly.entity_id
_entity_poly.type
_entity_poly.pdbx_seq_one_letter_code
_entity_poly.pdbx_strand_id
1 'polypeptide(L)'
;PVISAFQEPGEEVVVSAGGGAVGYDLLACAMSAKSHTILADRRWHLICGPSMPGEDIARLMNHAPEGVVIEKARPDMAVLHSTAALSIGQAGYNTVMEWLLAGRRGLAVPYDEGQETEQRVRADRLMQHGLVHVEPAEGLTPERLAAAVNRLWEEGTVLDPRPEISLDGAGKTAAFILEHIDR
;
A
#
# COMPACT_ATOMS: atom_id res chain seq x y z
N PRO A 1 17.74 7.55 -1.81
CA PRO A 1 18.34 6.59 -0.89
C PRO A 1 18.13 5.19 -1.46
N VAL A 2 19.23 4.48 -1.71
CA VAL A 2 19.20 3.08 -2.11
C VAL A 2 18.74 2.32 -0.86
N ILE A 3 17.55 1.76 -0.88
CA ILE A 3 17.12 0.78 0.12
C ILE A 3 17.97 -0.47 -0.19
N SER A 4 19.15 -0.54 0.39
CA SER A 4 20.02 -1.69 0.32
C SER A 4 19.79 -2.55 1.55
N ALA A 5 19.61 -3.81 1.30
CA ALA A 5 19.49 -4.93 2.20
C ALA A 5 18.06 -5.33 2.59
N PHE A 6 17.84 -6.59 2.42
CA PHE A 6 16.73 -7.38 2.94
C PHE A 6 16.60 -7.10 4.45
N GLN A 7 15.53 -6.46 4.84
CA GLN A 7 15.18 -6.35 6.26
C GLN A 7 14.14 -7.40 6.57
N GLU A 8 14.35 -8.14 7.64
CA GLU A 8 13.32 -9.03 8.18
C GLU A 8 12.03 -8.24 8.41
N PRO A 9 10.85 -8.85 8.16
CA PRO A 9 9.59 -8.21 8.47
C PRO A 9 9.54 -7.76 9.92
N GLY A 10 9.25 -6.49 10.14
CA GLY A 10 9.02 -5.96 11.48
C GLY A 10 7.69 -6.42 12.07
N GLU A 11 7.21 -5.68 13.07
CA GLU A 11 6.01 -6.08 13.82
C GLU A 11 4.76 -5.28 13.45
N GLU A 12 4.88 -4.20 12.69
CA GLU A 12 3.76 -3.31 12.40
C GLU A 12 3.05 -3.64 11.09
N VAL A 13 1.74 -3.55 11.10
CA VAL A 13 0.94 -3.50 9.87
C VAL A 13 0.78 -2.04 9.47
N VAL A 14 1.23 -1.68 8.28
CA VAL A 14 1.12 -0.32 7.75
C VAL A 14 -0.05 -0.23 6.78
N VAL A 15 -0.95 0.73 7.02
CA VAL A 15 -2.08 1.01 6.12
C VAL A 15 -1.95 2.45 5.62
N SER A 16 -1.85 2.65 4.31
CA SER A 16 -1.66 3.98 3.73
C SER A 16 -2.78 4.34 2.74
N ALA A 17 -3.32 5.55 2.91
CA ALA A 17 -4.36 6.09 2.04
C ALA A 17 -3.82 6.75 0.75
N GLY A 18 -2.49 6.70 0.53
CA GLY A 18 -1.89 7.40 -0.61
C GLY A 18 -1.87 8.92 -0.47
N GLY A 19 -1.56 9.64 -1.55
CA GLY A 19 -1.38 11.10 -1.54
C GLY A 19 -2.66 11.93 -1.73
N GLY A 20 -3.78 11.30 -2.09
CA GLY A 20 -5.04 11.97 -2.41
C GLY A 20 -5.89 12.35 -1.18
N ALA A 21 -7.03 12.97 -1.45
CA ALA A 21 -8.04 13.28 -0.44
C ALA A 21 -8.90 12.05 -0.08
N VAL A 22 -8.90 11.05 -0.94
CA VAL A 22 -9.64 9.79 -0.79
C VAL A 22 -8.84 8.78 0.05
N GLY A 23 -9.52 7.90 0.75
CA GLY A 23 -8.86 6.86 1.55
C GLY A 23 -9.38 6.71 2.96
N TYR A 24 -10.32 7.58 3.37
CA TYR A 24 -11.00 7.46 4.66
C TYR A 24 -11.63 6.07 4.82
N ASP A 25 -12.37 5.60 3.83
CA ASP A 25 -13.09 4.33 3.88
C ASP A 25 -12.14 3.14 4.02
N LEU A 26 -10.99 3.15 3.33
CA LEU A 26 -9.96 2.13 3.50
C LEU A 26 -9.41 2.12 4.93
N LEU A 27 -9.06 3.29 5.48
CA LEU A 27 -8.50 3.38 6.83
C LEU A 27 -9.53 2.97 7.89
N ALA A 28 -10.77 3.40 7.77
CA ALA A 28 -11.87 3.03 8.66
C ALA A 28 -12.17 1.52 8.59
N CYS A 29 -12.19 0.96 7.37
CA CYS A 29 -12.35 -0.47 7.16
C CYS A 29 -11.20 -1.27 7.79
N ALA A 30 -9.95 -0.81 7.59
CA ALA A 30 -8.75 -1.45 8.17
C ALA A 30 -8.77 -1.43 9.70
N MET A 31 -9.16 -0.32 10.30
CA MET A 31 -9.37 -0.23 11.75
C MET A 31 -10.31 -1.30 12.27
N SER A 32 -11.46 -1.45 11.60
CA SER A 32 -12.48 -2.43 11.98
C SER A 32 -12.04 -3.87 11.67
N ALA A 33 -11.26 -4.07 10.62
CA ALA A 33 -10.75 -5.38 10.22
C ALA A 33 -9.70 -5.94 11.19
N LYS A 34 -8.96 -5.08 11.89
CA LYS A 34 -7.84 -5.47 12.77
C LYS A 34 -8.16 -6.65 13.66
N SER A 35 -9.28 -6.58 14.40
CA SER A 35 -9.68 -7.62 15.36
C SER A 35 -10.08 -8.96 14.72
N HIS A 36 -10.30 -8.99 13.41
CA HIS A 36 -10.67 -10.19 12.65
C HIS A 36 -9.47 -10.84 11.95
N THR A 37 -8.25 -10.30 12.14
CA THR A 37 -7.04 -10.80 11.50
C THR A 37 -6.18 -11.61 12.46
N ILE A 38 -5.34 -12.50 11.91
CA ILE A 38 -4.26 -13.17 12.67
C ILE A 38 -3.18 -12.19 13.15
N LEU A 39 -3.22 -10.93 12.70
CA LEU A 39 -2.32 -9.85 13.09
C LEU A 39 -2.98 -8.88 14.10
N ALA A 40 -4.05 -9.29 14.78
CA ALA A 40 -4.81 -8.46 15.72
C ALA A 40 -3.95 -7.93 16.88
N ASP A 41 -2.99 -8.70 17.36
CA ASP A 41 -2.10 -8.32 18.47
C ASP A 41 -0.96 -7.39 18.06
N ARG A 42 -0.77 -7.19 16.74
CA ARG A 42 0.26 -6.29 16.23
C ARG A 42 -0.21 -4.84 16.26
N ARG A 43 0.74 -3.91 16.27
CA ARG A 43 0.44 -2.50 16.04
C ARG A 43 0.02 -2.29 14.58
N TRP A 44 -1.08 -1.58 14.39
CA TRP A 44 -1.52 -1.12 13.08
C TRP A 44 -1.28 0.38 12.95
N HIS A 45 -0.47 0.76 11.98
CA HIS A 45 -0.08 2.13 11.72
C HIS A 45 -0.80 2.65 10.49
N LEU A 46 -1.80 3.49 10.70
CA LEU A 46 -2.65 4.05 9.66
C LEU A 46 -2.13 5.43 9.25
N ILE A 47 -1.77 5.58 8.00
CA ILE A 47 -1.18 6.79 7.45
C ILE A 47 -2.20 7.51 6.58
N CYS A 48 -2.68 8.65 7.08
CA CYS A 48 -3.59 9.52 6.36
C CYS A 48 -2.84 10.26 5.24
N GLY A 49 -3.48 10.37 4.06
CA GLY A 49 -2.94 11.18 2.98
C GLY A 49 -2.79 12.66 3.36
N PRO A 50 -1.83 13.38 2.79
CA PRO A 50 -1.61 14.81 3.11
C PRO A 50 -2.81 15.70 2.77
N SER A 51 -3.62 15.28 1.81
CA SER A 51 -4.82 16.00 1.36
C SER A 51 -6.11 15.53 2.04
N MET A 52 -6.04 14.58 2.99
CA MET A 52 -7.22 14.11 3.71
C MET A 52 -7.81 15.22 4.58
N PRO A 53 -9.14 15.44 4.56
CA PRO A 53 -9.80 16.43 5.40
C PRO A 53 -9.51 16.23 6.89
N GLY A 54 -9.27 17.31 7.61
CA GLY A 54 -8.97 17.26 9.05
C GLY A 54 -10.09 16.64 9.90
N GLU A 55 -11.34 16.81 9.49
CA GLU A 55 -12.50 16.20 10.13
C GLU A 55 -12.51 14.67 10.00
N ASP A 56 -12.06 14.14 8.86
CA ASP A 56 -11.93 12.70 8.65
C ASP A 56 -10.81 12.10 9.51
N ILE A 57 -9.68 12.81 9.59
CA ILE A 57 -8.57 12.41 10.47
C ILE A 57 -9.03 12.40 11.93
N ALA A 58 -9.74 13.44 12.38
CA ALA A 58 -10.28 13.53 13.73
C ALA A 58 -11.29 12.40 14.02
N ARG A 59 -12.12 12.06 13.02
CA ARG A 59 -13.09 10.96 13.13
C ARG A 59 -12.37 9.61 13.29
N LEU A 60 -11.32 9.35 12.51
CA LEU A 60 -10.51 8.15 12.65
C LEU A 60 -9.87 8.08 14.04
N MET A 61 -9.23 9.17 14.50
CA MET A 61 -8.58 9.23 15.82
C MET A 61 -9.54 8.97 16.98
N ASN A 62 -10.76 9.50 16.89
CA ASN A 62 -11.78 9.32 17.94
C ASN A 62 -12.31 7.88 18.05
N HIS A 63 -12.14 7.08 17.01
CA HIS A 63 -12.62 5.70 16.95
C HIS A 63 -11.50 4.67 16.93
N ALA A 64 -10.23 5.10 17.04
CA ALA A 64 -9.09 4.21 16.99
C ALA A 64 -9.10 3.23 18.17
N PRO A 65 -9.15 1.91 17.90
CA PRO A 65 -9.05 0.91 18.96
C PRO A 65 -7.62 0.80 19.48
N GLU A 66 -7.45 0.05 20.56
CA GLU A 66 -6.13 -0.24 21.12
C GLU A 66 -5.22 -0.88 20.06
N GLY A 67 -3.94 -0.47 20.06
CA GLY A 67 -2.94 -0.94 19.11
C GLY A 67 -3.05 -0.36 17.71
N VAL A 68 -3.91 0.65 17.49
CA VAL A 68 -3.96 1.45 16.26
C VAL A 68 -3.34 2.82 16.51
N VAL A 69 -2.40 3.21 15.66
CA VAL A 69 -1.80 4.55 15.62
C VAL A 69 -2.21 5.21 14.31
N ILE A 70 -2.64 6.47 14.38
CA ILE A 70 -3.03 7.25 13.21
C ILE A 70 -2.09 8.44 13.08
N GLU A 71 -1.52 8.59 11.90
CA GLU A 71 -0.52 9.61 11.60
C GLU A 71 -0.75 10.19 10.21
N LYS A 72 -0.30 11.42 9.98
CA LYS A 72 -0.23 12.00 8.63
C LYS A 72 0.95 11.41 7.86
N ALA A 73 0.83 11.47 6.53
CA ALA A 73 1.92 11.04 5.65
C ALA A 73 3.25 11.74 6.02
N ARG A 74 4.31 10.97 5.98
CA ARG A 74 5.66 11.36 6.38
C ARG A 74 6.65 11.12 5.23
N PRO A 75 7.81 11.80 5.21
CA PRO A 75 8.74 11.69 4.08
C PRO A 75 9.47 10.34 3.98
N ASP A 76 9.47 9.54 5.02
CA ASP A 76 10.16 8.24 5.10
C ASP A 76 9.25 7.02 4.87
N MET A 77 8.15 7.20 4.10
CA MET A 77 7.20 6.13 3.79
C MET A 77 7.86 4.88 3.21
N ALA A 78 8.87 5.05 2.37
CA ALA A 78 9.61 3.92 1.80
C ALA A 78 10.30 3.07 2.89
N VAL A 79 10.84 3.70 3.93
CA VAL A 79 11.43 2.99 5.08
C VAL A 79 10.33 2.27 5.87
N LEU A 80 9.22 2.95 6.13
CA LEU A 80 8.09 2.37 6.85
C LEU A 80 7.55 1.12 6.14
N HIS A 81 7.36 1.18 4.84
CA HIS A 81 6.93 0.01 4.05
C HIS A 81 7.99 -1.11 4.02
N SER A 82 9.28 -0.76 4.01
CA SER A 82 10.34 -1.77 3.99
C SER A 82 10.46 -2.57 5.30
N THR A 83 10.11 -1.94 6.41
CA THR A 83 10.15 -2.54 7.76
C THR A 83 8.80 -3.09 8.22
N ALA A 84 7.72 -2.86 7.48
CA ALA A 84 6.41 -3.38 7.84
C ALA A 84 6.35 -4.91 7.84
N ALA A 85 5.59 -5.50 8.76
CA ALA A 85 5.20 -6.90 8.70
C ALA A 85 4.34 -7.16 7.45
N LEU A 86 3.38 -6.26 7.23
CA LEU A 86 2.48 -6.27 6.08
C LEU A 86 2.09 -4.83 5.75
N SER A 87 1.99 -4.52 4.45
CA SER A 87 1.53 -3.23 3.98
C SER A 87 0.21 -3.35 3.24
N ILE A 88 -0.73 -2.47 3.56
CA ILE A 88 -2.02 -2.32 2.89
C ILE A 88 -2.09 -0.89 2.34
N GLY A 89 -2.63 -0.72 1.16
CA GLY A 89 -2.81 0.64 0.64
C GLY A 89 -3.54 0.70 -0.68
N GLN A 90 -3.89 1.92 -1.07
CA GLN A 90 -4.32 2.17 -2.43
C GLN A 90 -3.16 1.90 -3.40
N ALA A 91 -3.47 1.45 -4.63
CA ALA A 91 -2.47 1.15 -5.63
C ALA A 91 -1.91 2.41 -6.32
N GLY A 92 -1.69 3.50 -5.57
CA GLY A 92 -1.01 4.70 -6.03
C GLY A 92 0.42 4.39 -6.50
N TYR A 93 0.91 5.16 -7.48
CA TYR A 93 2.22 4.90 -8.09
C TYR A 93 3.35 4.82 -7.05
N ASN A 94 3.46 5.79 -6.16
CA ASN A 94 4.54 5.83 -5.17
C ASN A 94 4.47 4.65 -4.20
N THR A 95 3.29 4.36 -3.66
CA THR A 95 3.09 3.25 -2.72
C THR A 95 3.53 1.92 -3.31
N VAL A 96 3.13 1.64 -4.55
CA VAL A 96 3.51 0.41 -5.24
C VAL A 96 5.02 0.36 -5.51
N MET A 97 5.61 1.48 -5.95
CA MET A 97 7.06 1.55 -6.16
C MET A 97 7.85 1.33 -4.86
N GLU A 98 7.37 1.84 -3.75
CA GLU A 98 7.99 1.65 -2.43
C GLU A 98 7.94 0.18 -2.01
N TRP A 99 6.83 -0.52 -2.22
CA TRP A 99 6.74 -1.97 -1.96
C TRP A 99 7.72 -2.78 -2.82
N LEU A 100 7.74 -2.51 -4.12
CA LEU A 100 8.62 -3.22 -5.07
C LEU A 100 10.10 -2.96 -4.77
N LEU A 101 10.47 -1.72 -4.47
CA LEU A 101 11.83 -1.35 -4.06
C LEU A 101 12.25 -2.04 -2.77
N ALA A 102 11.32 -2.17 -1.83
CA ALA A 102 11.54 -2.89 -0.57
C ALA A 102 11.57 -4.42 -0.74
N GLY A 103 11.21 -4.95 -1.91
CA GLY A 103 11.04 -6.38 -2.12
C GLY A 103 9.87 -6.96 -1.32
N ARG A 104 8.81 -6.17 -1.16
CA ARG A 104 7.62 -6.54 -0.39
C ARG A 104 6.41 -6.72 -1.29
N ARG A 105 5.58 -7.69 -0.95
CA ARG A 105 4.25 -7.89 -1.54
C ARG A 105 3.23 -7.20 -0.65
N GLY A 106 2.59 -6.16 -1.18
CA GLY A 106 1.54 -5.42 -0.47
C GLY A 106 0.14 -5.92 -0.81
N LEU A 107 -0.83 -5.59 0.04
CA LEU A 107 -2.26 -5.73 -0.24
C LEU A 107 -2.78 -4.42 -0.83
N ALA A 108 -3.04 -4.42 -2.13
CA ALA A 108 -3.58 -3.27 -2.84
C ALA A 108 -5.11 -3.28 -2.77
N VAL A 109 -5.68 -2.17 -2.33
CA VAL A 109 -7.11 -1.86 -2.41
C VAL A 109 -7.24 -0.64 -3.32
N PRO A 110 -7.27 -0.84 -4.65
CA PRO A 110 -7.24 0.27 -5.60
C PRO A 110 -8.50 1.12 -5.47
N TYR A 111 -8.30 2.44 -5.46
CA TYR A 111 -9.40 3.38 -5.62
C TYR A 111 -9.87 3.30 -7.08
N ASP A 112 -11.15 3.06 -7.27
CA ASP A 112 -11.78 2.80 -8.57
C ASP A 112 -13.18 3.42 -8.57
N GLU A 113 -13.24 4.76 -8.48
CA GLU A 113 -14.48 5.50 -8.54
C GLU A 113 -14.53 6.42 -9.77
N GLY A 114 -15.65 6.42 -10.43
CA GLY A 114 -15.90 7.26 -11.60
C GLY A 114 -15.07 6.86 -12.81
N GLN A 115 -14.20 7.76 -13.31
CA GLN A 115 -13.33 7.52 -14.47
C GLN A 115 -11.88 7.17 -14.07
N GLU A 116 -11.58 7.07 -12.77
CA GLU A 116 -10.24 6.77 -12.29
C GLU A 116 -9.96 5.27 -12.26
N THR A 117 -9.48 4.74 -13.37
CA THR A 117 -9.15 3.31 -13.52
C THR A 117 -7.66 3.00 -13.40
N GLU A 118 -6.81 4.02 -13.26
CA GLU A 118 -5.36 3.87 -13.31
C GLU A 118 -4.83 2.94 -12.20
N GLN A 119 -5.32 3.12 -10.98
CA GLN A 119 -4.91 2.29 -9.85
C GLN A 119 -5.33 0.83 -10.02
N ARG A 120 -6.54 0.61 -10.54
CA ARG A 120 -7.04 -0.73 -10.80
C ARG A 120 -6.22 -1.44 -11.87
N VAL A 121 -5.99 -0.79 -13.02
CA VAL A 121 -5.18 -1.37 -14.10
C VAL A 121 -3.76 -1.69 -13.63
N ARG A 122 -3.16 -0.82 -12.83
CA ARG A 122 -1.83 -1.06 -12.24
C ARG A 122 -1.85 -2.25 -11.31
N ALA A 123 -2.79 -2.30 -10.37
CA ALA A 123 -2.93 -3.37 -9.40
C ALA A 123 -3.14 -4.73 -10.08
N ASP A 124 -4.04 -4.81 -11.05
CA ASP A 124 -4.34 -6.04 -11.78
C ASP A 124 -3.11 -6.57 -12.55
N ARG A 125 -2.34 -5.68 -13.18
CA ARG A 125 -1.09 -6.06 -13.87
C ARG A 125 -0.05 -6.60 -12.89
N LEU A 126 0.12 -5.95 -11.76
CA LEU A 126 1.09 -6.39 -10.74
C LEU A 126 0.66 -7.71 -10.10
N MET A 127 -0.63 -7.89 -9.88
CA MET A 127 -1.20 -9.15 -9.37
C MET A 127 -0.94 -10.31 -10.34
N GLN A 128 -1.09 -10.11 -11.66
CA GLN A 128 -0.79 -11.12 -12.68
C GLN A 128 0.67 -11.60 -12.62
N HIS A 129 1.58 -10.77 -12.13
CA HIS A 129 2.99 -11.09 -11.92
C HIS A 129 3.32 -11.55 -10.48
N GLY A 130 2.31 -11.73 -9.62
CA GLY A 130 2.50 -12.13 -8.23
C GLY A 130 3.17 -11.11 -7.34
N LEU A 131 3.18 -9.83 -7.75
CA LEU A 131 3.91 -8.75 -7.09
C LEU A 131 3.10 -8.05 -5.98
N VAL A 132 1.78 -8.12 -6.07
CA VAL A 132 0.84 -7.62 -5.06
C VAL A 132 -0.34 -8.56 -4.95
N HIS A 133 -1.04 -8.52 -3.82
CA HIS A 133 -2.42 -9.00 -3.72
C HIS A 133 -3.37 -7.85 -3.98
N VAL A 134 -4.53 -8.15 -4.55
CA VAL A 134 -5.56 -7.15 -4.83
C VAL A 134 -6.87 -7.55 -4.16
N GLU A 135 -7.43 -6.64 -3.39
CA GLU A 135 -8.79 -6.72 -2.87
C GLU A 135 -9.59 -5.54 -3.45
N PRO A 136 -10.67 -5.79 -4.20
CA PRO A 136 -11.48 -4.71 -4.77
C PRO A 136 -12.08 -3.81 -3.69
N ALA A 137 -12.06 -2.49 -3.92
CA ALA A 137 -12.67 -1.52 -3.01
C ALA A 137 -14.22 -1.62 -3.04
N GLU A 138 -14.80 -2.00 -4.17
CA GLU A 138 -16.24 -2.18 -4.30
C GLU A 138 -16.76 -3.27 -3.33
N GLY A 139 -17.68 -2.89 -2.47
CA GLY A 139 -18.25 -3.77 -1.44
C GLY A 139 -17.21 -4.27 -0.42
N LEU A 140 -16.13 -3.53 -0.20
CA LEU A 140 -15.14 -3.86 0.82
C LEU A 140 -15.79 -3.81 2.21
N THR A 141 -15.62 -4.90 2.96
CA THR A 141 -16.05 -4.99 4.37
C THR A 141 -14.84 -5.34 5.24
N PRO A 142 -14.92 -5.08 6.56
CA PRO A 142 -13.85 -5.48 7.49
C PRO A 142 -13.51 -6.97 7.42
N GLU A 143 -14.50 -7.83 7.24
CA GLU A 143 -14.30 -9.29 7.15
C GLU A 143 -13.59 -9.68 5.85
N ARG A 144 -13.95 -9.05 4.72
CA ARG A 144 -13.26 -9.26 3.43
C ARG A 144 -11.81 -8.80 3.50
N LEU A 145 -11.57 -7.61 4.05
CA LEU A 145 -10.23 -7.10 4.21
C LEU A 145 -9.40 -8.00 5.15
N ALA A 146 -9.98 -8.44 6.26
CA ALA A 146 -9.32 -9.37 7.18
C ALA A 146 -8.96 -10.70 6.50
N ALA A 147 -9.87 -11.26 5.71
CA ALA A 147 -9.58 -12.49 4.97
C ALA A 147 -8.43 -12.31 3.95
N ALA A 148 -8.39 -11.15 3.27
CA ALA A 148 -7.30 -10.83 2.35
C ALA A 148 -5.95 -10.65 3.08
N VAL A 149 -5.95 -9.99 4.25
CA VAL A 149 -4.77 -9.84 5.11
C VAL A 149 -4.24 -11.20 5.56
N ASN A 150 -5.12 -12.07 6.06
CA ASN A 150 -4.74 -13.40 6.54
C ASN A 150 -4.14 -14.24 5.39
N ARG A 151 -4.76 -14.23 4.21
CA ARG A 151 -4.26 -14.92 3.02
C ARG A 151 -2.88 -14.43 2.62
N LEU A 152 -2.69 -13.11 2.49
CA LEU A 152 -1.39 -12.56 2.13
C LEU A 152 -0.31 -12.90 3.17
N TRP A 153 -0.67 -12.88 4.46
CA TRP A 153 0.25 -13.24 5.52
C TRP A 153 0.69 -14.71 5.42
N GLU A 154 -0.24 -15.63 5.17
CA GLU A 154 0.03 -17.07 5.00
C GLU A 154 0.87 -17.36 3.74
N GLU A 155 0.65 -16.63 2.65
CA GLU A 155 1.41 -16.77 1.40
C GLU A 155 2.79 -16.08 1.46
N GLY A 156 3.02 -15.21 2.44
CA GLY A 156 4.24 -14.47 2.64
C GLY A 156 4.26 -13.08 2.00
N THR A 157 4.79 -12.13 2.74
CA THR A 157 4.86 -10.71 2.36
C THR A 157 6.18 -10.33 1.67
N VAL A 158 7.11 -11.25 1.53
CA VAL A 158 8.41 -11.03 0.89
C VAL A 158 8.37 -11.54 -0.54
N LEU A 159 8.91 -10.75 -1.46
CA LEU A 159 9.10 -11.15 -2.85
C LEU A 159 10.45 -11.87 -2.97
N ASP A 160 10.41 -13.19 -3.17
CA ASP A 160 11.60 -14.00 -3.38
C ASP A 160 11.33 -15.02 -4.54
N PRO A 161 12.11 -14.99 -5.63
CA PRO A 161 13.13 -13.98 -5.91
C PRO A 161 12.55 -12.59 -6.13
N ARG A 162 13.35 -11.54 -5.87
CA ARG A 162 12.95 -10.17 -6.22
C ARG A 162 12.76 -10.08 -7.73
N PRO A 163 11.66 -9.48 -8.20
CA PRO A 163 11.47 -9.30 -9.62
C PRO A 163 12.54 -8.34 -10.19
N GLU A 164 13.13 -8.70 -11.32
CA GLU A 164 13.99 -7.82 -12.09
C GLU A 164 13.17 -6.74 -12.81
N ILE A 165 12.56 -5.85 -12.04
CA ILE A 165 11.81 -4.71 -12.58
C ILE A 165 12.74 -3.51 -12.66
N SER A 166 12.93 -3.01 -13.88
CA SER A 166 13.60 -1.73 -14.04
C SER A 166 12.71 -0.60 -13.54
N LEU A 167 13.10 0.03 -12.45
CA LEU A 167 12.42 1.20 -11.90
C LEU A 167 12.96 2.52 -12.49
N ASP A 168 13.91 2.47 -13.42
CA ASP A 168 14.42 3.63 -14.17
C ASP A 168 13.48 3.99 -15.34
N GLY A 169 12.25 4.35 -15.03
CA GLY A 169 11.29 4.84 -16.02
C GLY A 169 11.70 6.20 -16.59
N ALA A 170 12.28 7.07 -15.80
CA ALA A 170 12.73 8.40 -16.24
C ALA A 170 13.86 8.30 -17.25
N GLY A 171 14.91 7.51 -16.98
CA GLY A 171 16.02 7.30 -17.89
C GLY A 171 15.58 6.67 -19.23
N LYS A 172 14.70 5.65 -19.17
CA LYS A 172 14.15 5.02 -20.36
C LYS A 172 13.28 5.96 -21.18
N THR A 173 12.46 6.79 -20.52
CA THR A 173 11.63 7.78 -21.20
C THR A 173 12.51 8.85 -21.86
N ALA A 174 13.54 9.33 -21.19
CA ALA A 174 14.48 10.30 -21.75
C ALA A 174 15.21 9.71 -22.98
N ALA A 175 15.69 8.48 -22.89
CA ALA A 175 16.34 7.80 -24.02
C ALA A 175 15.37 7.64 -25.20
N PHE A 176 14.13 7.21 -24.94
CA PHE A 176 13.09 7.08 -25.97
C PHE A 176 12.79 8.42 -26.65
N ILE A 177 12.64 9.51 -25.86
CA ILE A 177 12.40 10.85 -26.41
C ILE A 177 13.57 11.29 -27.30
N LEU A 178 14.82 11.15 -26.83
CA LEU A 178 16.00 11.53 -27.61
C LEU A 178 16.10 10.76 -28.95
N GLU A 179 15.78 9.47 -28.96
CA GLU A 179 15.75 8.67 -30.19
C GLU A 179 14.70 9.13 -31.21
N HIS A 180 13.63 9.82 -30.77
CA HIS A 180 12.50 10.19 -31.62
C HIS A 180 12.40 11.69 -31.91
N ILE A 181 13.20 12.54 -31.27
CA ILE A 181 13.27 13.99 -31.58
C ILE A 181 14.14 14.26 -32.82
N ASP A 182 15.08 13.39 -33.14
CA ASP A 182 16.00 13.56 -34.27
C ASP A 182 15.43 12.96 -35.58
N ARG A 183 14.14 12.68 -35.65
CA ARG A 183 13.41 12.23 -36.82
C ARG A 183 12.35 13.23 -37.26
#